data_6a6319f85efde1143dda4e2e20b77d02
#
_entry.id   6a6319f85efde1143dda4e2e20b77d02
#
_cell.length_a   1.000
_cell.length_b   1.000
_cell.length_c   1.000
_cell.angle_alpha   90.00
_cell.angle_beta   90.00
_cell.angle_gamma   90.00
#
_symmetry.space_group_name_H-M   'P 1'
#
loop_
_entity.id
_entity.type
_entity.pdbx_description
1 polymer ?
#
loop_
_entity_poly.entity_id
_entity_poly.type
_entity_poly.pdbx_seq_one_letter_code
_entity_poly.pdbx_strand_id
1 'polypeptide(L)'
;SANISTNEAGFILSIGFIGTSIAGLISGKLIGKFKSNHMSFSGILITGIGLCLIGYADPSVNLYWMIPAIFLQGIGTGLFQSSYLFTVTGLLPVSQRGVSGSIVMLTRTIGVVSGVSLLTLGFAWLNKINHETGLNSEEIFNKSFQQIFILAGGVLLLFLLATMTRPTIWFGKRFK
;
A
#
# COMPACT_ATOMS: atom_id res chain seq x y z
N SER A 1 -15.10 -14.89 19.36
CA SER A 1 -13.84 -14.96 18.58
C SER A 1 -14.16 -15.48 17.19
N ALA A 2 -13.95 -14.67 16.19
CA ALA A 2 -13.85 -15.17 14.83
C ALA A 2 -12.61 -16.07 14.79
N ASN A 3 -12.82 -17.39 14.97
CA ASN A 3 -11.77 -18.39 14.75
C ASN A 3 -11.45 -18.42 13.27
N ILE A 4 -10.71 -17.39 12.80
CA ILE A 4 -10.19 -17.36 11.43
C ILE A 4 -9.18 -18.49 11.37
N SER A 5 -9.47 -19.52 10.59
CA SER A 5 -8.52 -20.59 10.36
C SER A 5 -7.30 -20.04 9.62
N THR A 6 -6.14 -20.64 9.82
CA THR A 6 -4.91 -20.26 9.10
C THR A 6 -5.11 -20.27 7.59
N ASN A 7 -5.96 -21.17 7.09
CA ASN A 7 -6.30 -21.26 5.66
C ASN A 7 -7.10 -20.04 5.17
N GLU A 8 -8.05 -19.56 5.95
CA GLU A 8 -8.85 -18.37 5.61
C GLU A 8 -7.96 -17.11 5.61
N ALA A 9 -7.09 -16.97 6.58
CA ALA A 9 -6.12 -15.87 6.61
C ALA A 9 -5.20 -15.88 5.38
N GLY A 10 -4.69 -17.05 5.00
CA GLY A 10 -3.90 -17.24 3.78
C GLY A 10 -4.66 -16.87 2.51
N PHE A 11 -5.93 -17.27 2.42
CA PHE A 11 -6.80 -16.94 1.28
C PHE A 11 -7.03 -15.43 1.16
N ILE A 12 -7.32 -14.75 2.26
CA ILE A 12 -7.53 -13.29 2.29
C ILE A 12 -6.28 -12.55 1.83
N LEU A 13 -5.10 -12.94 2.32
CA LEU A 13 -3.83 -12.34 1.90
C LEU A 13 -3.56 -12.56 0.41
N SER A 14 -3.93 -13.73 -0.14
CA SER A 14 -3.76 -14.05 -1.55
C SER A 14 -4.54 -13.10 -2.46
N ILE A 15 -5.68 -12.58 -2.01
CA ILE A 15 -6.51 -11.62 -2.77
C ILE A 15 -5.74 -10.32 -3.05
N GLY A 16 -4.95 -9.84 -2.10
CA GLY A 16 -4.09 -8.68 -2.31
C GLY A 16 -3.04 -8.91 -3.40
N PHE A 17 -2.43 -10.09 -3.43
CA PHE A 17 -1.47 -10.46 -4.48
C PHE A 17 -2.13 -10.61 -5.85
N ILE A 18 -3.35 -11.12 -5.91
CA ILE A 18 -4.14 -11.18 -7.15
C ILE A 18 -4.40 -9.77 -7.67
N GLY A 19 -4.84 -8.85 -6.80
CA GLY A 19 -5.03 -7.43 -7.13
C GLY A 19 -3.76 -6.79 -7.69
N THR A 20 -2.61 -7.02 -7.03
CA THR A 20 -1.30 -6.52 -7.46
C THR A 20 -0.91 -7.07 -8.83
N SER A 21 -1.13 -8.36 -9.08
CA SER A 21 -0.79 -9.02 -10.35
C SER A 21 -1.65 -8.48 -11.50
N ILE A 22 -2.96 -8.36 -11.30
CA ILE A 22 -3.89 -7.80 -12.29
C ILE A 22 -3.51 -6.36 -12.61
N ALA A 23 -3.26 -5.54 -11.60
CA ALA A 23 -2.87 -4.16 -11.79
C ALA A 23 -1.52 -4.03 -12.51
N GLY A 24 -0.56 -4.92 -12.24
CA GLY A 24 0.72 -5.00 -12.95
C GLY A 24 0.53 -5.25 -14.44
N LEU A 25 -0.32 -6.21 -14.82
CA LEU A 25 -0.63 -6.51 -16.21
C LEU A 25 -1.35 -5.35 -16.92
N ILE A 26 -2.32 -4.74 -16.25
CA ILE A 26 -3.07 -3.59 -16.78
C ILE A 26 -2.13 -2.39 -16.95
N SER A 27 -1.28 -2.14 -15.97
CA SER A 27 -0.36 -1.02 -16.01
C SER A 27 0.64 -1.14 -17.15
N GLY A 28 1.10 -2.34 -17.49
CA GLY A 28 1.94 -2.59 -18.66
C GLY A 28 1.30 -2.16 -19.98
N LYS A 29 -0.01 -2.32 -20.12
CA LYS A 29 -0.78 -1.85 -21.29
C LYS A 29 -1.07 -0.35 -21.27
N LEU A 30 -1.14 0.23 -20.09
CA LEU A 30 -1.43 1.67 -19.89
C LEU A 30 -0.17 2.53 -19.98
N ILE A 31 1.00 1.97 -19.66
CA ILE A 31 2.31 2.61 -19.84
C ILE A 31 2.49 2.87 -21.34
N GLY A 32 2.59 4.13 -21.71
CA GLY A 32 2.64 4.57 -23.13
C GLY A 32 1.40 5.36 -23.56
N LYS A 33 0.22 5.07 -22.99
CA LYS A 33 -0.99 5.89 -23.17
C LYS A 33 -1.09 6.99 -22.13
N PHE A 34 -0.76 6.67 -20.89
CA PHE A 34 -0.79 7.59 -19.76
C PHE A 34 0.62 7.92 -19.27
N LYS A 35 0.79 9.12 -18.69
CA LYS A 35 2.05 9.48 -18.04
C LYS A 35 2.26 8.61 -16.80
N SER A 36 3.46 8.05 -16.65
CA SER A 36 3.81 7.20 -15.50
C SER A 36 3.54 7.88 -14.15
N ASN A 37 3.77 9.19 -14.05
CA ASN A 37 3.51 9.95 -12.84
C ASN A 37 2.02 9.95 -12.43
N HIS A 38 1.10 10.03 -13.38
CA HIS A 38 -0.35 9.96 -13.09
C HIS A 38 -0.74 8.56 -12.59
N MET A 39 -0.13 7.52 -13.15
CA MET A 39 -0.36 6.15 -12.71
C MET A 39 0.20 5.91 -11.31
N SER A 40 1.40 6.47 -11.01
CA SER A 40 1.97 6.41 -9.66
C SER A 40 1.09 7.15 -8.66
N PHE A 41 0.58 8.32 -9.02
CA PHE A 41 -0.35 9.09 -8.19
C PHE A 41 -1.63 8.31 -7.88
N SER A 42 -2.29 7.78 -8.91
CA SER A 42 -3.51 6.98 -8.73
C SER A 42 -3.23 5.69 -7.95
N GLY A 43 -2.08 5.06 -8.15
CA GLY A 43 -1.66 3.90 -7.37
C GLY A 43 -1.54 4.20 -5.88
N ILE A 44 -0.87 5.29 -5.50
CA ILE A 44 -0.74 5.70 -4.10
C ILE A 44 -2.12 6.06 -3.51
N LEU A 45 -2.95 6.78 -4.25
CA LEU A 45 -4.29 7.16 -3.81
C LEU A 45 -5.15 5.93 -3.51
N ILE A 46 -5.19 4.98 -4.44
CA ILE A 46 -5.94 3.73 -4.29
C ILE A 46 -5.40 2.90 -3.11
N THR A 47 -4.07 2.81 -2.97
CA THR A 47 -3.44 2.11 -1.83
C THR A 47 -3.82 2.76 -0.50
N GLY A 48 -3.76 4.09 -0.40
CA GLY A 48 -4.13 4.82 0.82
C GLY A 48 -5.59 4.62 1.19
N ILE A 49 -6.50 4.71 0.22
CA ILE A 49 -7.93 4.42 0.42
C ILE A 49 -8.14 2.97 0.87
N GLY A 50 -7.48 2.01 0.20
CA GLY A 50 -7.55 0.59 0.55
C GLY A 50 -7.10 0.32 1.99
N LEU A 51 -6.01 0.94 2.44
CA LEU A 51 -5.54 0.85 3.83
C LEU A 51 -6.54 1.44 4.83
N CYS A 52 -7.11 2.60 4.53
CA CYS A 52 -8.16 3.18 5.37
C CYS A 52 -9.39 2.27 5.46
N LEU A 53 -9.82 1.67 4.34
CA LEU A 53 -10.94 0.74 4.32
C LEU A 53 -10.65 -0.54 5.13
N ILE A 54 -9.42 -1.08 5.07
CA ILE A 54 -8.99 -2.20 5.92
C ILE A 54 -9.10 -1.83 7.40
N GLY A 55 -8.66 -0.62 7.76
CA GLY A 55 -8.76 -0.14 9.13
C GLY A 55 -10.20 0.15 9.59
N TYR A 56 -11.10 0.49 8.68
CA TYR A 56 -12.53 0.65 8.98
C TYR A 56 -13.30 -0.69 9.09
N ALA A 57 -12.78 -1.74 8.45
CA ALA A 57 -13.39 -3.06 8.55
C ALA A 57 -13.14 -3.62 9.95
N ASP A 58 -14.23 -3.94 10.67
CA ASP A 58 -14.13 -4.63 11.95
C ASP A 58 -13.97 -6.14 11.69
N PRO A 59 -12.80 -6.73 12.01
CA PRO A 59 -12.55 -8.15 11.76
C PRO A 59 -13.50 -9.06 12.54
N SER A 60 -14.07 -8.57 13.65
CA SER A 60 -14.99 -9.33 14.50
C SER A 60 -16.40 -9.42 13.93
N VAL A 61 -16.80 -8.45 13.10
CA VAL A 61 -18.19 -8.33 12.62
C VAL A 61 -18.35 -8.91 11.21
N ASN A 62 -17.45 -8.63 10.29
CA ASN A 62 -17.63 -9.10 8.91
C ASN A 62 -16.34 -9.14 8.09
N LEU A 63 -15.76 -10.34 7.99
CA LEU A 63 -14.54 -10.59 7.21
C LEU A 63 -14.70 -10.29 5.71
N TYR A 64 -15.92 -10.35 5.19
CA TYR A 64 -16.19 -10.11 3.77
C TYR A 64 -15.90 -8.67 3.33
N TRP A 65 -15.99 -7.68 4.23
CA TRP A 65 -15.63 -6.29 3.92
C TRP A 65 -14.11 -6.08 3.78
N MET A 66 -13.29 -6.95 4.40
CA MET A 66 -11.83 -6.88 4.24
C MET A 66 -11.37 -7.31 2.84
N ILE A 67 -12.10 -8.23 2.21
CA ILE A 67 -11.74 -8.77 0.89
C ILE A 67 -11.63 -7.66 -0.18
N PRO A 68 -12.67 -6.85 -0.43
CA PRO A 68 -12.58 -5.78 -1.42
C PRO A 68 -11.56 -4.70 -1.03
N ALA A 69 -11.37 -4.43 0.25
CA ALA A 69 -10.39 -3.45 0.72
C ALA A 69 -8.95 -3.90 0.44
N ILE A 70 -8.62 -5.17 0.74
CA ILE A 70 -7.32 -5.77 0.46
C ILE A 70 -7.07 -5.87 -1.06
N PHE A 71 -8.10 -6.24 -1.83
CA PHE A 71 -8.00 -6.28 -3.28
C PHE A 71 -7.71 -4.89 -3.86
N LEU A 72 -8.44 -3.88 -3.40
CA LEU A 72 -8.23 -2.48 -3.81
C LEU A 72 -6.82 -1.99 -3.46
N GLN A 73 -6.36 -2.27 -2.24
CA GLN A 73 -5.00 -1.98 -1.79
C GLN A 73 -3.95 -2.66 -2.69
N GLY A 74 -4.18 -3.92 -3.07
CA GLY A 74 -3.34 -4.66 -4.00
C GLY A 74 -3.27 -4.02 -5.38
N ILE A 75 -4.42 -3.60 -5.94
CA ILE A 75 -4.47 -2.87 -7.22
C ILE A 75 -3.64 -1.58 -7.15
N GLY A 76 -3.81 -0.78 -6.11
CA GLY A 76 -3.06 0.45 -5.93
C GLY A 76 -1.55 0.21 -5.89
N THR A 77 -1.13 -0.78 -5.12
CA THR A 77 0.27 -1.19 -4.98
C THR A 77 0.85 -1.65 -6.32
N GLY A 78 0.12 -2.46 -7.08
CA GLY A 78 0.54 -2.95 -8.40
C GLY A 78 0.71 -1.83 -9.43
N LEU A 79 -0.22 -0.88 -9.48
CA LEU A 79 -0.13 0.31 -10.32
C LEU A 79 1.08 1.16 -9.97
N PHE A 80 1.31 1.41 -8.68
CA PHE A 80 2.44 2.19 -8.21
C PHE A 80 3.78 1.52 -8.56
N GLN A 81 3.94 0.24 -8.23
CA GLN A 81 5.20 -0.49 -8.46
C GLN A 81 5.59 -0.52 -9.93
N SER A 82 4.64 -0.80 -10.82
CA SER A 82 4.89 -0.83 -12.26
C SER A 82 5.28 0.53 -12.80
N SER A 83 4.58 1.59 -12.39
CA SER A 83 4.85 2.95 -12.81
C SER A 83 6.20 3.45 -12.29
N TYR A 84 6.55 3.12 -11.05
CA TYR A 84 7.81 3.44 -10.44
C TYR A 84 8.98 2.78 -11.17
N LEU A 85 8.88 1.47 -11.43
CA LEU A 85 9.88 0.72 -12.19
C LEU A 85 10.12 1.33 -13.58
N PHE A 86 9.04 1.65 -14.29
CA PHE A 86 9.12 2.26 -15.62
C PHE A 86 9.80 3.63 -15.56
N THR A 87 9.44 4.46 -14.57
CA THR A 87 10.02 5.79 -14.41
C THR A 87 11.53 5.71 -14.15
N VAL A 88 11.96 4.88 -13.19
CA VAL A 88 13.37 4.74 -12.84
C VAL A 88 14.20 4.17 -14.01
N THR A 89 13.65 3.16 -14.69
CA THR A 89 14.31 2.56 -15.86
C THR A 89 14.44 3.55 -17.02
N GLY A 90 13.44 4.44 -17.19
CA GLY A 90 13.44 5.46 -18.23
C GLY A 90 14.41 6.63 -18.00
N LEU A 91 14.85 6.84 -16.75
CA LEU A 91 15.82 7.90 -16.42
C LEU A 91 17.26 7.54 -16.76
N LEU A 92 17.59 6.27 -16.95
CA LEU A 92 18.94 5.79 -17.19
C LEU A 92 19.18 5.43 -18.67
N PRO A 93 20.40 5.68 -19.19
CA PRO A 93 20.80 5.22 -20.51
C PRO A 93 20.65 3.72 -20.67
N VAL A 94 20.44 3.24 -21.90
CA VAL A 94 20.24 1.82 -22.23
C VAL A 94 21.35 0.93 -21.66
N SER A 95 22.60 1.40 -21.69
CA SER A 95 23.77 0.71 -21.14
C SER A 95 23.74 0.52 -19.62
N GLN A 96 22.96 1.31 -18.89
CA GLN A 96 22.89 1.29 -17.41
C GLN A 96 21.53 0.76 -16.88
N ARG A 97 20.66 0.24 -17.73
CA ARG A 97 19.35 -0.27 -17.31
C ARG A 97 19.42 -1.46 -16.33
N GLY A 98 20.51 -2.22 -16.35
CA GLY A 98 20.75 -3.25 -15.34
C GLY A 98 20.89 -2.68 -13.93
N VAL A 99 21.54 -1.52 -13.79
CA VAL A 99 21.71 -0.81 -12.52
C VAL A 99 20.38 -0.27 -12.01
N SER A 100 19.46 0.14 -12.89
CA SER A 100 18.14 0.62 -12.47
C SER A 100 17.32 -0.44 -11.74
N GLY A 101 17.39 -1.70 -12.18
CA GLY A 101 16.73 -2.81 -11.53
C GLY A 101 17.24 -3.02 -10.09
N SER A 102 18.54 -2.94 -9.88
CA SER A 102 19.16 -3.05 -8.55
C SER A 102 18.76 -1.90 -7.63
N ILE A 103 18.72 -0.66 -8.13
CA ILE A 103 18.28 0.51 -7.35
C ILE A 103 16.83 0.35 -6.93
N VAL A 104 15.94 -0.07 -7.84
CA VAL A 104 14.51 -0.29 -7.54
C VAL A 104 14.35 -1.37 -6.48
N MET A 105 15.08 -2.50 -6.60
CA MET A 105 15.04 -3.58 -5.60
C MET A 105 15.54 -3.11 -4.24
N LEU A 106 16.66 -2.39 -4.20
CA LEU A 106 17.22 -1.88 -2.96
C LEU A 106 16.26 -0.91 -2.27
N THR A 107 15.74 0.06 -3.00
CA THR A 107 14.79 1.04 -2.46
C THR A 107 13.51 0.36 -1.96
N ARG A 108 13.00 -0.62 -2.71
CA ARG A 108 11.84 -1.42 -2.30
C ARG A 108 12.12 -2.18 -1.00
N THR A 109 13.26 -2.86 -0.91
CA THR A 109 13.62 -3.65 0.28
C THR A 109 13.75 -2.76 1.51
N ILE A 110 14.46 -1.63 1.40
CA ILE A 110 14.57 -0.66 2.50
C ILE A 110 13.17 -0.16 2.90
N GLY A 111 12.33 0.19 1.92
CA GLY A 111 10.97 0.65 2.17
C GLY A 111 10.10 -0.39 2.89
N VAL A 112 10.15 -1.65 2.46
CA VAL A 112 9.39 -2.75 3.08
C VAL A 112 9.87 -2.98 4.50
N VAL A 113 11.18 -3.11 4.73
CA VAL A 113 11.75 -3.36 6.07
C VAL A 113 11.41 -2.20 7.01
N SER A 114 11.63 -0.96 6.58
CA SER A 114 11.30 0.22 7.38
C SER A 114 9.79 0.31 7.66
N GLY A 115 8.96 0.08 6.65
CA GLY A 115 7.50 0.12 6.77
C GLY A 115 6.98 -0.94 7.76
N VAL A 116 7.42 -2.19 7.63
CA VAL A 116 7.03 -3.27 8.54
C VAL A 116 7.48 -2.95 9.97
N SER A 117 8.71 -2.47 10.15
CA SER A 117 9.23 -2.11 11.48
C SER A 117 8.40 -0.98 12.13
N LEU A 118 8.10 0.08 11.38
CA LEU A 118 7.29 1.21 11.87
C LEU A 118 5.86 0.78 12.21
N LEU A 119 5.23 -0.04 11.36
CA LEU A 119 3.88 -0.54 11.61
C LEU A 119 3.84 -1.47 12.83
N THR A 120 4.84 -2.33 12.99
CA THR A 120 4.93 -3.24 14.16
C THR A 120 5.13 -2.46 15.45
N LEU A 121 6.04 -1.48 15.46
CA LEU A 121 6.26 -0.62 16.62
C LEU A 121 5.01 0.22 16.94
N GLY A 122 4.37 0.80 15.91
CA GLY A 122 3.14 1.55 16.07
C GLY A 122 2.01 0.68 16.62
N PHE A 123 1.85 -0.54 16.13
CA PHE A 123 0.87 -1.49 16.64
C PHE A 123 1.15 -1.85 18.11
N ALA A 124 2.39 -2.15 18.47
CA ALA A 124 2.77 -2.47 19.84
C ALA A 124 2.49 -1.30 20.80
N TRP A 125 2.77 -0.06 20.35
CA TRP A 125 2.49 1.15 21.12
C TRP A 125 0.99 1.38 21.31
N LEU A 126 0.19 1.24 20.25
CA LEU A 126 -1.27 1.35 20.33
C LEU A 126 -1.87 0.26 21.21
N ASN A 127 -1.36 -0.95 21.12
CA ASN A 127 -1.80 -2.08 21.96
C ASN A 127 -1.55 -1.78 23.44
N LYS A 128 -0.38 -1.21 23.78
CA LYS A 128 -0.07 -0.79 25.16
C LYS A 128 -1.05 0.28 25.67
N ILE A 129 -1.34 1.31 24.85
CA ILE A 129 -2.29 2.37 25.23
C ILE A 129 -3.70 1.79 25.41
N ASN A 130 -4.14 0.95 24.49
CA ASN A 130 -5.48 0.36 24.58
C ASN A 130 -5.62 -0.62 25.75
N HIS A 131 -4.54 -1.20 26.26
CA HIS A 131 -4.54 -2.02 27.47
C HIS A 131 -4.98 -1.24 28.71
N GLU A 132 -4.71 0.05 28.77
CA GLU A 132 -5.09 0.93 29.89
C GLU A 132 -6.59 1.26 29.90
N THR A 133 -7.33 0.90 28.83
CA THR A 133 -8.76 1.23 28.69
C THR A 133 -9.69 0.17 29.31
N GLY A 134 -9.17 -0.91 29.91
CA GLY A 134 -9.95 -1.95 30.56
C GLY A 134 -10.74 -2.87 29.60
N LEU A 135 -10.41 -2.85 28.30
CA LEU A 135 -11.01 -3.70 27.29
C LEU A 135 -10.45 -5.13 27.35
N ASN A 136 -11.19 -6.08 26.79
CA ASN A 136 -10.71 -7.45 26.64
C ASN A 136 -9.55 -7.52 25.62
N SER A 137 -8.70 -8.54 25.73
CA SER A 137 -7.50 -8.70 24.88
C SER A 137 -7.84 -8.74 23.38
N GLU A 138 -9.00 -9.30 23.01
CA GLU A 138 -9.48 -9.35 21.63
C GLU A 138 -9.91 -7.96 21.12
N GLU A 139 -10.62 -7.21 21.92
CA GLU A 139 -11.04 -5.84 21.60
C GLU A 139 -9.84 -4.90 21.47
N ILE A 140 -8.83 -5.06 22.34
CA ILE A 140 -7.58 -4.29 22.28
C ILE A 140 -6.87 -4.57 20.97
N PHE A 141 -6.75 -5.84 20.58
CA PHE A 141 -6.12 -6.23 19.32
C PHE A 141 -6.85 -5.62 18.11
N ASN A 142 -8.17 -5.78 18.05
CA ASN A 142 -8.99 -5.29 16.94
C ASN A 142 -8.90 -3.76 16.82
N LYS A 143 -9.01 -3.05 17.94
CA LYS A 143 -8.91 -1.60 17.99
C LYS A 143 -7.52 -1.11 17.55
N SER A 144 -6.47 -1.75 18.03
CA SER A 144 -5.09 -1.41 17.64
C SER A 144 -4.82 -1.69 16.16
N PHE A 145 -5.39 -2.78 15.63
CA PHE A 145 -5.34 -3.13 14.21
C PHE A 145 -6.02 -2.06 13.36
N GLN A 146 -7.25 -1.68 13.69
CA GLN A 146 -7.97 -0.63 12.98
C GLN A 146 -7.20 0.69 12.99
N GLN A 147 -6.73 1.11 14.15
CA GLN A 147 -6.00 2.36 14.33
C GLN A 147 -4.71 2.40 13.50
N ILE A 148 -3.91 1.32 13.48
CA ILE A 148 -2.65 1.31 12.74
C ILE A 148 -2.87 1.38 11.23
N PHE A 149 -3.90 0.71 10.69
CA PHE A 149 -4.20 0.75 9.27
C PHE A 149 -4.78 2.10 8.83
N ILE A 150 -5.63 2.72 9.66
CA ILE A 150 -6.12 4.09 9.42
C ILE A 150 -4.96 5.09 9.45
N LEU A 151 -4.06 4.97 10.41
CA LEU A 151 -2.88 5.82 10.49
C LEU A 151 -1.97 5.65 9.28
N ALA A 152 -1.70 4.40 8.86
CA ALA A 152 -0.88 4.13 7.68
C ALA A 152 -1.49 4.71 6.40
N GLY A 153 -2.80 4.48 6.18
CA GLY A 153 -3.53 5.04 5.05
C GLY A 153 -3.58 6.56 5.10
N GLY A 154 -3.85 7.14 6.29
CA GLY A 154 -3.89 8.59 6.52
C GLY A 154 -2.56 9.26 6.24
N VAL A 155 -1.45 8.72 6.74
CA VAL A 155 -0.10 9.23 6.46
C VAL A 155 0.20 9.22 4.98
N LEU A 156 -0.18 8.15 4.27
CA LEU A 156 0.03 8.01 2.83
C LEU A 156 -0.78 9.04 2.05
N LEU A 157 -2.04 9.25 2.41
CA LEU A 157 -2.91 10.25 1.79
C LEU A 157 -2.45 11.69 2.11
N LEU A 158 -2.02 11.96 3.34
CA LEU A 158 -1.45 13.25 3.72
C LEU A 158 -0.15 13.55 2.94
N PHE A 159 0.72 12.55 2.79
CA PHE A 159 1.91 12.67 1.95
C PHE A 159 1.54 12.99 0.50
N LEU A 160 0.52 12.33 -0.05
CA LEU A 160 0.02 12.60 -1.38
C LEU A 160 -0.51 14.03 -1.50
N LEU A 161 -1.31 14.51 -0.55
CA LEU A 161 -1.82 15.88 -0.49
C LEU A 161 -0.67 16.90 -0.38
N ALA A 162 0.31 16.64 0.47
CA ALA A 162 1.48 17.50 0.61
C ALA A 162 2.29 17.60 -0.69
N THR A 163 2.41 16.52 -1.44
CA THR A 163 3.10 16.53 -2.74
C THR A 163 2.28 17.19 -3.85
N MET A 164 0.95 17.32 -3.70
CA MET A 164 0.10 18.08 -4.64
C MET A 164 0.36 19.58 -4.60
N THR A 165 0.95 20.12 -3.53
CA THR A 165 1.40 21.52 -3.47
C THR A 165 2.47 21.82 -4.52
N ARG A 166 3.14 20.77 -5.04
CA ARG A 166 4.08 20.84 -6.16
C ARG A 166 3.57 20.01 -7.34
N PRO A 167 2.59 20.52 -8.10
CA PRO A 167 1.94 19.74 -9.17
C PRO A 167 2.92 19.31 -10.28
N THR A 168 4.07 19.96 -10.40
CA THR A 168 5.12 19.59 -11.34
C THR A 168 5.68 18.18 -11.13
N ILE A 169 5.60 17.65 -9.90
CA ILE A 169 6.05 16.28 -9.59
C ILE A 169 5.16 15.26 -10.30
N TRP A 170 3.85 15.44 -10.24
CA TRP A 170 2.86 14.48 -10.76
C TRP A 170 2.39 14.79 -12.17
N PHE A 171 2.29 16.09 -12.52
CA PHE A 171 1.72 16.57 -13.77
C PHE A 171 2.77 17.24 -14.69
N GLY A 172 4.05 17.27 -14.30
CA GLY A 172 5.16 17.87 -15.05
C GLY A 172 5.31 17.34 -16.48
N LYS A 173 5.97 18.13 -17.33
CA LYS A 173 6.16 17.85 -18.77
C LYS A 173 6.80 16.48 -18.97
N ARG A 174 6.33 15.73 -20.01
CA ARG A 174 7.01 14.53 -20.51
C ARG A 174 8.49 14.87 -20.73
N PHE A 175 9.39 14.10 -20.13
CA PHE A 175 10.75 14.07 -20.64
C PHE A 175 10.67 13.57 -22.10
N LYS A 176 11.09 14.44 -23.05
CA LYS A 176 11.27 14.05 -24.44
C LYS A 176 12.46 13.13 -24.57
#